data_970b78705a1208da48b75b694e040683
#
_entry.id   970b78705a1208da48b75b694e040683
#
_cell.length_a   1.000
_cell.length_b   1.000
_cell.length_c   1.000
_cell.angle_alpha   90.00
_cell.angle_beta   90.00
_cell.angle_gamma   90.00
#
_symmetry.space_group_name_H-M   'P 1'
#
loop_
_entity.id
_entity.type
_entity.pdbx_description
1 polymer ?
#
loop_
_entity_poly.entity_id
_entity_poly.type
_entity_poly.pdbx_seq_one_letter_code
_entity_poly.pdbx_strand_id
1 'polypeptide(L)'
;MPPGKYRQMMRDLYVKEEKEMVQNEVKGWLLTGTNPALYTIKADYEVFHTGSKSGYLGAIQPAEEGQFGTMMQVFSAKNWLGKRMKMSCFIKTKDAMKCGAWCRIDTRNGDLLQFDNMDNRAINGTTDWNYYSIVLDVVEESAAIHFGVLLVGSGEVWIDGIVFEEVDTSVLSTNLASSAEELPLEPVNLGFDEL
;
A
#
# COMPACT_ATOMS: atom_id res chain seq x y z
N MET A 1 20.88 -41.05 17.26
CA MET A 1 21.50 -39.72 17.49
C MET A 1 21.58 -39.49 18.99
N PRO A 2 22.73 -39.09 19.56
CA PRO A 2 22.85 -38.82 21.00
C PRO A 2 21.90 -37.71 21.42
N PRO A 3 21.21 -37.78 22.56
CA PRO A 3 20.22 -36.84 23.03
C PRO A 3 20.68 -35.36 23.06
N GLY A 4 21.97 -35.13 23.27
CA GLY A 4 22.56 -33.79 23.29
C GLY A 4 22.64 -33.12 21.91
N LYS A 5 22.91 -33.87 20.84
CA LYS A 5 22.98 -33.36 19.48
C LYS A 5 21.59 -32.95 18.95
N TYR A 6 20.54 -33.68 19.32
CA TYR A 6 19.16 -33.33 18.95
C TYR A 6 18.72 -32.04 19.63
N ARG A 7 19.00 -31.88 20.94
CA ARG A 7 18.68 -30.62 21.65
C ARG A 7 19.41 -29.40 21.09
N GLN A 8 20.67 -29.56 20.70
CA GLN A 8 21.43 -28.46 20.10
C GLN A 8 20.88 -28.12 18.74
N MET A 9 20.59 -29.08 17.88
CA MET A 9 19.98 -28.85 16.56
C MET A 9 18.61 -28.14 16.64
N MET A 10 17.76 -28.56 17.59
CA MET A 10 16.46 -27.91 17.81
C MET A 10 16.62 -26.47 18.32
N ARG A 11 17.60 -26.21 19.17
CA ARG A 11 17.92 -24.88 19.66
C ARG A 11 18.43 -23.97 18.53
N ASP A 12 19.29 -24.48 17.67
CA ASP A 12 19.85 -23.77 16.52
C ASP A 12 18.75 -23.45 15.46
N LEU A 13 17.80 -24.41 15.26
CA LEU A 13 16.61 -24.20 14.45
C LEU A 13 15.71 -23.09 15.04
N TYR A 14 15.41 -23.15 16.33
CA TYR A 14 14.56 -22.15 17.01
C TYR A 14 15.19 -20.75 16.95
N VAL A 15 16.49 -20.64 17.19
CA VAL A 15 17.23 -19.36 17.08
C VAL A 15 17.29 -18.87 15.64
N LYS A 16 17.32 -19.76 14.65
CA LYS A 16 17.28 -19.41 13.24
C LYS A 16 15.88 -18.93 12.84
N GLU A 17 14.83 -19.63 13.28
CA GLU A 17 13.43 -19.22 13.05
C GLU A 17 13.10 -17.88 13.75
N GLU A 18 13.56 -17.67 15.01
CA GLU A 18 13.42 -16.39 15.70
C GLU A 18 14.18 -15.26 14.97
N LYS A 19 15.40 -15.52 14.48
CA LYS A 19 16.17 -14.53 13.69
C LYS A 19 15.51 -14.24 12.34
N GLU A 20 14.94 -15.23 11.66
CA GLU A 20 14.21 -15.06 10.40
C GLU A 20 12.90 -14.32 10.63
N MET A 21 12.17 -14.55 11.75
CA MET A 21 10.98 -13.77 12.12
C MET A 21 11.33 -12.32 12.46
N VAL A 22 12.42 -12.08 13.18
CA VAL A 22 12.89 -10.71 13.51
C VAL A 22 13.43 -9.98 12.26
N GLN A 23 13.95 -10.69 11.26
CA GLN A 23 14.38 -10.09 9.98
C GLN A 23 13.22 -9.71 9.07
N ASN A 24 12.02 -10.26 9.26
CA ASN A 24 10.82 -9.96 8.45
C ASN A 24 9.97 -8.82 9.02
N GLU A 25 10.32 -8.28 10.18
CA GLU A 25 9.64 -7.11 10.73
C GLU A 25 10.27 -5.81 10.26
N VAL A 26 9.58 -5.10 9.36
CA VAL A 26 9.93 -3.73 9.03
C VAL A 26 9.24 -2.80 10.03
N LYS A 27 9.99 -2.20 10.94
CA LYS A 27 9.45 -1.36 12.02
C LYS A 27 8.47 -0.31 11.47
N GLY A 28 7.25 -0.35 11.99
CA GLY A 28 6.18 0.59 11.64
C GLY A 28 5.41 0.21 10.37
N TRP A 29 5.77 -0.87 9.70
CA TRP A 29 5.05 -1.39 8.54
C TRP A 29 4.28 -2.65 8.86
N LEU A 30 3.13 -2.81 8.23
CA LEU A 30 2.22 -3.93 8.41
C LEU A 30 2.05 -4.66 7.07
N LEU A 31 2.02 -5.98 7.12
CA LEU A 31 1.56 -6.81 6.01
C LEU A 31 0.08 -7.11 6.19
N THR A 32 -0.75 -6.68 5.26
CA THR A 32 -2.19 -6.94 5.22
C THR A 32 -2.64 -7.31 3.81
N GLY A 33 -3.93 -7.41 3.54
CA GLY A 33 -4.48 -7.75 2.23
C GLY A 33 -5.61 -8.77 2.33
N THR A 34 -6.04 -9.32 1.21
CA THR A 34 -7.08 -10.37 1.18
C THR A 34 -6.55 -11.71 1.67
N ASN A 35 -5.28 -12.01 1.40
CA ASN A 35 -4.61 -13.22 1.89
C ASN A 35 -3.12 -12.93 2.19
N PRO A 36 -2.81 -12.24 3.29
CA PRO A 36 -1.44 -11.82 3.61
C PRO A 36 -0.47 -13.00 3.80
N ALA A 37 -0.97 -14.18 4.14
CA ALA A 37 -0.13 -15.38 4.31
C ALA A 37 0.56 -15.84 3.01
N LEU A 38 0.14 -15.36 1.85
CA LEU A 38 0.78 -15.64 0.56
C LEU A 38 1.92 -14.66 0.22
N TYR A 39 2.17 -13.69 1.08
CA TYR A 39 3.12 -12.61 0.85
C TYR A 39 4.11 -12.47 2.00
N THR A 40 5.20 -11.78 1.73
CA THR A 40 6.19 -11.41 2.74
C THR A 40 6.62 -9.97 2.55
N ILE A 41 6.95 -9.29 3.65
CA ILE A 41 7.57 -7.96 3.63
C ILE A 41 8.92 -8.01 4.36
N LYS A 42 9.88 -7.24 3.89
CA LYS A 42 11.18 -7.07 4.55
C LYS A 42 11.83 -5.75 4.17
N ALA A 43 12.84 -5.35 4.91
CA ALA A 43 13.80 -4.35 4.42
C ALA A 43 14.80 -5.07 3.50
N ASP A 44 15.00 -4.56 2.28
CA ASP A 44 15.97 -5.07 1.33
C ASP A 44 17.21 -4.16 1.34
N TYR A 45 18.38 -4.76 1.60
CA TYR A 45 19.66 -4.08 1.70
C TYR A 45 20.49 -4.18 0.41
N GLU A 46 20.01 -4.92 -0.59
CA GLU A 46 20.70 -5.14 -1.86
C GLU A 46 20.05 -4.37 -3.00
N VAL A 47 18.71 -4.25 -2.96
CA VAL A 47 17.92 -3.57 -3.97
C VAL A 47 17.30 -2.31 -3.36
N PHE A 48 17.85 -1.14 -3.65
CA PHE A 48 17.34 0.15 -3.17
C PHE A 48 17.57 1.25 -4.21
N HIS A 49 16.78 2.32 -4.16
CA HIS A 49 16.90 3.49 -5.02
C HIS A 49 17.84 4.53 -4.41
N THR A 50 17.65 4.82 -3.12
CA THR A 50 18.45 5.80 -2.37
C THR A 50 18.81 5.25 -0.99
N GLY A 51 19.88 5.82 -0.39
CA GLY A 51 20.31 5.38 0.95
C GLY A 51 20.95 4.00 0.95
N SER A 52 20.46 3.06 1.75
CA SER A 52 21.07 1.75 1.98
C SER A 52 20.07 0.58 2.03
N LYS A 53 18.79 0.84 1.82
CA LYS A 53 17.72 -0.18 1.86
C LYS A 53 16.40 0.38 1.31
N SER A 54 15.54 -0.53 0.86
CA SER A 54 14.17 -0.24 0.45
C SER A 54 13.16 -1.14 1.20
N GLY A 55 11.87 -0.87 1.06
CA GLY A 55 10.81 -1.77 1.44
C GLY A 55 10.55 -2.80 0.35
N TYR A 56 10.48 -4.07 0.70
CA TYR A 56 10.18 -5.19 -0.20
C TYR A 56 8.85 -5.84 0.17
N LEU A 57 8.05 -6.12 -0.84
CA LEU A 57 6.85 -6.96 -0.76
C LEU A 57 6.91 -7.98 -1.90
N GLY A 58 6.79 -9.27 -1.58
CA GLY A 58 6.85 -10.34 -2.56
C GLY A 58 5.84 -11.44 -2.30
N ALA A 59 5.33 -12.06 -3.36
CA ALA A 59 4.53 -13.28 -3.27
C ALA A 59 5.45 -14.48 -3.00
N ILE A 60 5.16 -15.25 -1.96
CA ILE A 60 5.89 -16.48 -1.58
C ILE A 60 5.22 -17.74 -2.11
N GLN A 61 3.99 -17.63 -2.58
CA GLN A 61 3.20 -18.69 -3.19
C GLN A 61 2.35 -18.09 -4.32
N PRO A 62 1.93 -18.89 -5.32
CA PRO A 62 0.96 -18.44 -6.30
C PRO A 62 -0.33 -17.97 -5.63
N ALA A 63 -0.78 -16.79 -5.99
CA ALA A 63 -2.04 -16.22 -5.52
C ALA A 63 -3.10 -16.36 -6.62
N GLU A 64 -4.35 -16.57 -6.21
CA GLU A 64 -5.50 -16.61 -7.11
C GLU A 64 -5.85 -15.20 -7.60
N GLU A 65 -6.66 -15.12 -8.65
CA GLU A 65 -7.15 -13.85 -9.18
C GLU A 65 -7.85 -13.03 -8.08
N GLY A 66 -7.52 -11.75 -7.97
CA GLY A 66 -8.07 -10.84 -6.97
C GLY A 66 -7.44 -10.93 -5.58
N GLN A 67 -6.58 -11.91 -5.29
CA GLN A 67 -5.82 -11.95 -4.05
C GLN A 67 -4.66 -10.96 -4.11
N PHE A 68 -4.44 -10.23 -3.01
CA PHE A 68 -3.35 -9.29 -2.89
C PHE A 68 -2.75 -9.25 -1.49
N GLY A 69 -1.48 -8.87 -1.43
CA GLY A 69 -0.81 -8.42 -0.23
C GLY A 69 -0.47 -6.93 -0.33
N THR A 70 -0.38 -6.26 0.81
CA THR A 70 0.06 -4.88 0.87
C THR A 70 0.98 -4.64 2.06
N MET A 71 2.06 -3.92 1.81
CA MET A 71 2.93 -3.36 2.83
C MET A 71 2.47 -1.93 3.10
N MET A 72 2.00 -1.64 4.32
CA MET A 72 1.31 -0.40 4.63
C MET A 72 1.68 0.20 5.98
N GLN A 73 1.38 1.49 6.11
CA GLN A 73 1.33 2.23 7.38
C GLN A 73 0.04 3.03 7.48
N VAL A 74 -0.23 3.50 8.69
CA VAL A 74 -1.30 4.45 8.99
C VAL A 74 -0.78 5.54 9.92
N PHE A 75 -1.18 6.79 9.68
CA PHE A 75 -0.87 7.92 10.53
C PHE A 75 -2.04 8.92 10.63
N SER A 76 -2.00 9.81 11.61
CA SER A 76 -3.05 10.80 11.84
C SER A 76 -3.08 11.86 10.74
N ALA A 77 -4.27 12.17 10.24
CA ALA A 77 -4.49 13.25 9.28
C ALA A 77 -4.33 14.66 9.86
N LYS A 78 -4.20 14.80 11.19
CA LYS A 78 -4.27 16.08 11.93
C LYS A 78 -3.39 17.20 11.37
N ASN A 79 -2.18 16.90 10.92
CA ASN A 79 -1.24 17.89 10.40
C ASN A 79 -1.49 18.25 8.93
N TRP A 80 -2.44 17.58 8.31
CA TRP A 80 -2.76 17.68 6.88
C TRP A 80 -4.15 18.24 6.59
N LEU A 81 -4.99 18.48 7.64
CA LEU A 81 -6.35 18.97 7.48
C LEU A 81 -6.39 20.26 6.66
N GLY A 82 -7.34 20.35 5.72
CA GLY A 82 -7.53 21.46 4.80
C GLY A 82 -6.48 21.57 3.68
N LYS A 83 -5.58 20.59 3.52
CA LYS A 83 -4.48 20.62 2.57
C LYS A 83 -4.67 19.62 1.45
N ARG A 84 -4.14 19.95 0.25
CA ARG A 84 -3.87 18.97 -0.80
C ARG A 84 -2.52 18.32 -0.55
N MET A 85 -2.53 17.04 -0.32
CA MET A 85 -1.35 16.22 0.01
C MET A 85 -0.92 15.42 -1.22
N LYS A 86 0.36 15.48 -1.55
CA LYS A 86 0.98 14.62 -2.53
C LYS A 86 1.89 13.62 -1.80
N MET A 87 1.60 12.35 -1.96
CA MET A 87 2.52 11.26 -1.65
C MET A 87 3.29 10.90 -2.92
N SER A 88 4.58 10.77 -2.82
CA SER A 88 5.43 10.29 -3.93
C SER A 88 6.38 9.21 -3.46
N CYS A 89 6.80 8.35 -4.38
CA CYS A 89 7.73 7.25 -4.11
C CYS A 89 8.39 6.78 -5.40
N PHE A 90 9.43 5.98 -5.25
CA PHE A 90 10.00 5.18 -6.33
C PHE A 90 9.59 3.72 -6.16
N ILE A 91 9.21 3.07 -7.25
CA ILE A 91 8.83 1.66 -7.28
C ILE A 91 9.62 0.95 -8.37
N LYS A 92 10.14 -0.23 -8.02
CA LYS A 92 10.75 -1.21 -8.92
C LYS A 92 9.97 -2.52 -8.79
N THR A 93 9.79 -3.24 -9.91
CA THR A 93 9.06 -4.52 -9.92
C THR A 93 9.84 -5.61 -10.62
N LYS A 94 9.53 -6.86 -10.28
CA LYS A 94 9.99 -8.04 -10.98
C LYS A 94 8.84 -9.04 -11.08
N ASP A 95 8.49 -9.38 -12.34
CA ASP A 95 7.43 -10.32 -12.70
C ASP A 95 6.10 -10.06 -11.99
N ALA A 96 5.81 -8.77 -11.69
CA ALA A 96 4.60 -8.37 -10.99
C ALA A 96 3.36 -8.57 -11.88
N MET A 97 2.37 -9.30 -11.40
CA MET A 97 1.10 -9.43 -12.10
C MET A 97 0.39 -8.08 -12.17
N LYS A 98 0.25 -7.40 -11.03
CA LYS A 98 -0.26 -6.03 -10.91
C LYS A 98 0.21 -5.42 -9.61
N CYS A 99 0.73 -4.21 -9.64
CA CYS A 99 1.27 -3.51 -8.49
C CYS A 99 0.96 -2.01 -8.57
N GLY A 100 0.94 -1.33 -7.43
CA GLY A 100 0.82 0.12 -7.36
C GLY A 100 1.02 0.65 -5.95
N ALA A 101 1.44 1.92 -5.85
CA ALA A 101 1.28 2.67 -4.61
C ALA A 101 -0.20 2.90 -4.35
N TRP A 102 -0.54 3.11 -3.09
CA TRP A 102 -1.91 3.48 -2.74
C TRP A 102 -1.94 4.40 -1.53
N CYS A 103 -2.98 5.22 -1.47
CA CYS A 103 -3.26 6.08 -0.34
C CYS A 103 -4.78 6.15 -0.13
N ARG A 104 -5.21 6.13 1.13
CA ARG A 104 -6.60 6.17 1.55
C ARG A 104 -6.73 7.12 2.73
N ILE A 105 -7.76 7.95 2.71
CA ILE A 105 -8.08 8.89 3.76
C ILE A 105 -9.47 8.55 4.30
N ASP A 106 -9.56 8.36 5.62
CA ASP A 106 -10.78 7.95 6.30
C ASP A 106 -11.21 8.95 7.38
N THR A 107 -12.52 8.98 7.63
CA THR A 107 -13.09 9.62 8.84
C THR A 107 -12.69 8.87 10.10
N ARG A 108 -13.03 9.43 11.27
CA ARG A 108 -12.86 8.75 12.58
C ARG A 108 -13.64 7.44 12.68
N ASN A 109 -14.76 7.32 11.97
CA ASN A 109 -15.60 6.12 11.96
C ASN A 109 -15.11 5.07 10.95
N GLY A 110 -14.09 5.39 10.15
CA GLY A 110 -13.57 4.51 9.11
C GLY A 110 -14.26 4.65 7.74
N ASP A 111 -15.11 5.68 7.58
CA ASP A 111 -15.74 5.96 6.29
C ASP A 111 -14.69 6.51 5.31
N LEU A 112 -14.72 6.01 4.08
CA LEU A 112 -13.81 6.42 3.02
C LEU A 112 -14.12 7.84 2.55
N LEU A 113 -13.10 8.72 2.56
CA LEU A 113 -13.18 10.08 2.03
C LEU A 113 -12.47 10.22 0.68
N GLN A 114 -11.23 9.73 0.60
CA GLN A 114 -10.39 9.82 -0.58
C GLN A 114 -9.62 8.52 -0.76
N PHE A 115 -9.40 8.11 -2.00
CA PHE A 115 -8.68 6.88 -2.32
C PHE A 115 -8.04 6.93 -3.69
N ASP A 116 -6.81 6.47 -3.77
CA ASP A 116 -6.13 6.15 -5.02
C ASP A 116 -5.21 4.94 -4.80
N ASN A 117 -5.37 3.92 -5.62
CA ASN A 117 -4.55 2.71 -5.62
C ASN A 117 -3.85 2.49 -6.96
N MET A 118 -3.76 3.53 -7.78
CA MET A 118 -3.19 3.47 -9.12
C MET A 118 -3.87 2.45 -10.06
N ASP A 119 -5.12 2.05 -9.80
CA ASP A 119 -5.81 1.02 -10.60
C ASP A 119 -5.89 1.38 -12.09
N ASN A 120 -6.05 2.67 -12.40
CA ASN A 120 -6.08 3.22 -13.76
C ASN A 120 -4.68 3.39 -14.40
N ARG A 121 -3.60 3.16 -13.63
CA ARG A 121 -2.20 3.27 -14.06
C ARG A 121 -1.29 2.25 -13.36
N ALA A 122 -1.81 1.04 -13.18
CA ALA A 122 -1.12 -0.05 -12.49
C ALA A 122 0.20 -0.43 -13.18
N ILE A 123 1.15 -0.90 -12.37
CA ILE A 123 2.45 -1.38 -12.83
C ILE A 123 2.36 -2.89 -13.04
N ASN A 124 2.80 -3.37 -14.19
CA ASN A 124 2.81 -4.79 -14.55
C ASN A 124 4.19 -5.22 -15.05
N GLY A 125 4.55 -6.48 -14.84
CA GLY A 125 5.79 -7.08 -15.32
C GLY A 125 7.02 -6.63 -14.53
N THR A 126 8.15 -6.53 -15.21
CA THR A 126 9.44 -6.15 -14.64
C THR A 126 9.80 -4.74 -15.08
N THR A 127 9.97 -3.84 -14.10
CA THR A 127 10.36 -2.45 -14.34
C THR A 127 11.55 -2.07 -13.46
N ASP A 128 12.38 -1.16 -13.93
CA ASP A 128 13.36 -0.52 -13.06
C ASP A 128 12.68 0.59 -12.23
N TRP A 129 13.45 1.25 -11.36
CA TRP A 129 12.97 2.32 -10.51
C TRP A 129 12.31 3.44 -11.32
N ASN A 130 11.02 3.67 -11.07
CA ASN A 130 10.25 4.77 -11.64
C ASN A 130 9.56 5.56 -10.52
N TYR A 131 9.41 6.84 -10.76
CA TYR A 131 8.72 7.76 -9.86
C TYR A 131 7.20 7.65 -10.04
N TYR A 132 6.48 7.60 -8.94
CA TYR A 132 5.02 7.60 -8.90
C TYR A 132 4.52 8.59 -7.85
N SER A 133 3.33 9.14 -8.07
CA SER A 133 2.70 10.03 -7.10
C SER A 133 1.18 9.85 -7.04
N ILE A 134 0.64 10.17 -5.87
CA ILE A 134 -0.77 10.18 -5.52
C ILE A 134 -1.08 11.54 -4.91
N VAL A 135 -2.14 12.20 -5.35
CA VAL A 135 -2.55 13.52 -4.87
C VAL A 135 -3.98 13.46 -4.36
N LEU A 136 -4.19 13.70 -3.08
CA LEU A 136 -5.49 13.61 -2.41
C LEU A 136 -5.75 14.89 -1.57
N ASP A 137 -7.03 15.24 -1.42
CA ASP A 137 -7.46 16.31 -0.53
C ASP A 137 -7.72 15.75 0.89
N VAL A 138 -7.11 16.34 1.89
CA VAL A 138 -7.31 15.99 3.30
C VAL A 138 -8.33 16.97 3.88
N VAL A 139 -9.61 16.63 3.79
CA VAL A 139 -10.72 17.46 4.26
C VAL A 139 -10.80 17.48 5.78
N GLU A 140 -11.58 18.41 6.36
CA GLU A 140 -11.64 18.62 7.83
C GLU A 140 -12.15 17.39 8.61
N GLU A 141 -12.95 16.52 7.98
CA GLU A 141 -13.48 15.29 8.58
C GLU A 141 -12.45 14.14 8.60
N SER A 142 -11.29 14.33 7.97
CA SER A 142 -10.24 13.33 7.89
C SER A 142 -9.63 13.03 9.26
N ALA A 143 -9.46 11.76 9.57
CA ALA A 143 -8.86 11.31 10.84
C ALA A 143 -7.59 10.49 10.63
N ALA A 144 -7.57 9.62 9.63
CA ALA A 144 -6.48 8.71 9.35
C ALA A 144 -6.07 8.74 7.88
N ILE A 145 -4.78 8.63 7.62
CA ILE A 145 -4.18 8.45 6.30
C ILE A 145 -3.48 7.10 6.31
N HIS A 146 -3.95 6.21 5.45
CA HIS A 146 -3.37 4.90 5.19
C HIS A 146 -2.63 4.95 3.87
N PHE A 147 -1.45 4.35 3.80
CA PHE A 147 -0.66 4.33 2.58
C PHE A 147 0.25 3.12 2.48
N GLY A 148 0.71 2.82 1.29
CA GLY A 148 1.64 1.73 1.07
C GLY A 148 1.81 1.37 -0.40
N VAL A 149 2.27 0.14 -0.60
CA VAL A 149 2.36 -0.51 -1.90
C VAL A 149 1.60 -1.83 -1.86
N LEU A 150 0.85 -2.13 -2.91
CA LEU A 150 0.12 -3.39 -3.06
C LEU A 150 0.68 -4.22 -4.22
N LEU A 151 0.58 -5.53 -4.07
CA LEU A 151 0.90 -6.52 -5.10
C LEU A 151 -0.29 -7.48 -5.22
N VAL A 152 -0.91 -7.51 -6.38
CA VAL A 152 -1.99 -8.45 -6.71
C VAL A 152 -1.37 -9.65 -7.41
N GLY A 153 -1.73 -10.85 -6.97
CA GLY A 153 -1.24 -12.09 -7.57
C GLY A 153 0.24 -12.32 -7.26
N SER A 154 1.03 -12.60 -8.27
CA SER A 154 2.44 -12.98 -8.16
C SER A 154 3.40 -11.82 -8.43
N GLY A 155 4.68 -12.02 -8.10
CA GLY A 155 5.79 -11.12 -8.39
C GLY A 155 6.43 -10.52 -7.14
N GLU A 156 7.28 -9.53 -7.40
CA GLU A 156 8.06 -8.83 -6.38
C GLU A 156 7.98 -7.31 -6.64
N VAL A 157 7.93 -6.53 -5.57
CA VAL A 157 7.93 -5.06 -5.63
C VAL A 157 8.82 -4.49 -4.54
N TRP A 158 9.58 -3.45 -4.90
CA TRP A 158 10.39 -2.62 -4.00
C TRP A 158 9.85 -1.21 -4.02
N ILE A 159 9.73 -0.60 -2.85
CA ILE A 159 9.33 0.80 -2.68
C ILE A 159 10.39 1.55 -1.89
N ASP A 160 10.71 2.77 -2.33
CA ASP A 160 11.74 3.59 -1.71
C ASP A 160 11.45 5.10 -1.88
N GLY A 161 12.11 5.93 -1.10
CA GLY A 161 12.05 7.38 -1.22
C GLY A 161 10.66 7.96 -1.05
N ILE A 162 9.86 7.43 -0.11
CA ILE A 162 8.49 7.91 0.13
C ILE A 162 8.53 9.30 0.76
N VAL A 163 7.84 10.25 0.13
CA VAL A 163 7.74 11.64 0.59
C VAL A 163 6.28 12.08 0.58
N PHE A 164 5.89 12.82 1.62
CA PHE A 164 4.63 13.53 1.70
C PHE A 164 4.90 15.02 1.66
N GLU A 165 4.22 15.74 0.79
CA GLU A 165 4.34 17.19 0.65
C GLU A 165 2.98 17.84 0.43
N GLU A 166 2.83 19.08 0.93
CA GLU A 166 1.69 19.92 0.61
C GLU A 166 1.89 20.50 -0.80
N VAL A 167 0.86 20.44 -1.64
CA VAL A 167 0.88 21.00 -2.98
C VAL A 167 -0.30 21.97 -3.18
N ASP A 168 -0.15 22.88 -4.12
CA ASP A 168 -1.21 23.79 -4.50
C ASP A 168 -2.37 23.06 -5.18
N THR A 169 -3.61 23.60 -5.04
CA THR A 169 -4.82 23.04 -5.63
C THR A 169 -4.82 23.01 -7.16
N SER A 170 -3.90 23.72 -7.82
CA SER A 170 -3.67 23.60 -9.27
C SER A 170 -3.08 22.25 -9.68
N VAL A 171 -2.44 21.53 -8.76
CA VAL A 171 -2.02 20.14 -8.99
C VAL A 171 -3.26 19.24 -8.92
N LEU A 172 -3.55 18.55 -10.02
CA LEU A 172 -4.77 17.72 -10.11
C LEU A 172 -4.78 16.59 -9.07
N SER A 173 -5.93 16.42 -8.41
CA SER A 173 -6.17 15.28 -7.55
C SER A 173 -6.25 14.00 -8.37
N THR A 174 -5.72 12.90 -7.82
CA THR A 174 -5.76 11.57 -8.42
C THR A 174 -6.81 10.67 -7.77
N ASN A 175 -7.72 11.25 -6.96
CA ASN A 175 -8.75 10.51 -6.23
C ASN A 175 -9.59 9.63 -7.16
N LEU A 176 -9.66 8.34 -6.83
CA LEU A 176 -10.48 7.32 -7.51
C LEU A 176 -11.72 6.93 -6.70
N ALA A 177 -11.87 7.42 -5.46
CA ALA A 177 -13.12 7.25 -4.74
C ALA A 177 -14.22 7.88 -5.59
N SER A 178 -15.28 7.13 -5.88
CA SER A 178 -16.45 7.69 -6.52
C SER A 178 -16.91 8.87 -5.65
N SER A 179 -16.89 10.07 -6.22
CA SER A 179 -17.73 11.14 -5.69
C SER A 179 -19.13 10.52 -5.58
N ALA A 180 -19.75 10.56 -4.41
CA ALA A 180 -21.18 10.32 -4.36
C ALA A 180 -21.76 11.18 -5.48
N GLU A 181 -22.44 10.59 -6.48
CA GLU A 181 -23.18 11.38 -7.46
C GLU A 181 -24.00 12.38 -6.64
N GLU A 182 -23.80 13.66 -6.90
CA GLU A 182 -24.63 14.66 -6.24
C GLU A 182 -26.06 14.27 -6.54
N LEU A 183 -26.76 13.84 -5.53
CA LEU A 183 -28.17 13.53 -5.66
C LEU A 183 -28.86 14.81 -6.12
N PRO A 184 -29.81 14.74 -7.08
CA PRO A 184 -30.56 15.92 -7.47
C PRO A 184 -31.22 16.54 -6.24
N LEU A 185 -31.15 17.87 -6.14
CA LEU A 185 -31.74 18.62 -5.01
C LEU A 185 -33.24 18.41 -4.90
N GLU A 186 -33.90 18.10 -6.02
CA GLU A 186 -35.34 17.81 -6.11
C GLU A 186 -35.56 16.52 -6.89
N PRO A 187 -36.66 15.80 -6.60
CA PRO A 187 -37.02 14.62 -7.36
C PRO A 187 -37.39 15.00 -8.79
N VAL A 188 -37.03 14.17 -9.76
CA VAL A 188 -37.27 14.38 -11.20
C VAL A 188 -38.28 13.38 -11.75
N ASN A 189 -38.92 13.74 -12.87
CA ASN A 189 -39.84 12.88 -13.65
C ASN A 189 -40.94 12.17 -12.81
N LEU A 190 -41.56 12.90 -11.86
CA LEU A 190 -42.58 12.36 -10.99
C LEU A 190 -43.88 11.92 -11.76
N GLY A 191 -44.09 12.44 -12.99
CA GLY A 191 -45.17 12.07 -13.87
C GLY A 191 -44.85 10.89 -14.79
N PHE A 192 -43.58 10.39 -14.80
CA PHE A 192 -43.09 9.37 -15.71
C PHE A 192 -43.23 9.70 -17.21
N ASP A 193 -43.27 11.00 -17.53
CA ASP A 193 -43.46 11.52 -18.91
C ASP A 193 -42.16 11.56 -19.73
N GLU A 194 -41.00 11.48 -19.07
CA GLU A 194 -39.69 11.44 -19.70
C GLU A 194 -39.16 9.98 -19.78
N LEU A 195 -38.71 9.57 -20.98
CA LEU A 195 -38.14 8.25 -21.25
C LEU A 195 -36.62 8.28 -21.24
#